data_28dce35a62df88075a434bc26cf588fb
#
_entry.id   28dce35a62df88075a434bc26cf588fb
#
_cell.length_a   1.000
_cell.length_b   1.000
_cell.length_c   1.000
_cell.angle_alpha   90.00
_cell.angle_beta   90.00
_cell.angle_gamma   90.00
#
_symmetry.space_group_name_H-M   'P 1'
#
loop_
_entity.id
_entity.type
_entity.pdbx_description
1 polymer ?
#
loop_
_entity_poly.entity_id
_entity_poly.type
_entity_poly.pdbx_seq_one_letter_code
_entity_poly.pdbx_strand_id
1 'polypeptide(L)'
;EYLEILWSCIHSIWPDLQRKEHKAKNFITCDVDLPFNPSLYNFKQMVVQAGRQVLREYAPQKALSTLFKFVGNKIGFSFKDEFRENISWMMDINEKVGNKIAFYFITYKTSFLDSDENFDELKIRELFKEIHQRGHEIGLHPGYNCYNDQANFKKTVEVLRRVLKEE
;
A
#
# COMPACT_ATOMS: atom_id res chain seq x y z
N GLU A 1 -12.50 24.81 -21.55
CA GLU A 1 -13.13 26.02 -22.12
C GLU A 1 -12.51 27.29 -21.52
N TYR A 2 -12.58 27.55 -20.20
CA TYR A 2 -11.98 28.74 -19.57
C TYR A 2 -10.48 28.88 -19.78
N LEU A 3 -9.74 27.77 -19.79
CA LEU A 3 -8.30 27.76 -20.08
C LEU A 3 -8.00 28.18 -21.51
N GLU A 4 -8.85 27.86 -22.47
CA GLU A 4 -8.69 28.26 -23.87
C GLU A 4 -8.95 29.77 -24.04
N ILE A 5 -9.95 30.30 -23.34
CA ILE A 5 -10.23 31.77 -23.32
C ILE A 5 -9.04 32.49 -22.71
N LEU A 6 -8.56 32.04 -21.55
CA LEU A 6 -7.39 32.64 -20.91
C LEU A 6 -6.15 32.57 -21.81
N TRP A 7 -5.93 31.44 -22.46
CA TRP A 7 -4.83 31.28 -23.40
C TRP A 7 -4.93 32.24 -24.57
N SER A 8 -6.13 32.42 -25.16
CA SER A 8 -6.35 33.38 -26.25
C SER A 8 -6.05 34.80 -25.82
N CYS A 9 -6.46 35.20 -24.60
CA CYS A 9 -6.11 36.52 -24.06
C CYS A 9 -4.61 36.71 -23.88
N ILE A 10 -3.91 35.70 -23.32
CA ILE A 10 -2.47 35.74 -23.12
C ILE A 10 -1.75 35.82 -24.46
N HIS A 11 -2.14 35.00 -25.42
CA HIS A 11 -1.52 34.96 -26.74
C HIS A 11 -1.75 36.22 -27.56
N SER A 12 -2.87 36.95 -27.34
CA SER A 12 -3.09 38.22 -27.97
C SER A 12 -2.14 39.34 -27.49
N ILE A 13 -1.63 39.21 -26.25
CA ILE A 13 -0.65 40.14 -25.66
C ILE A 13 0.79 39.72 -26.01
N TRP A 14 1.06 38.40 -26.02
CA TRP A 14 2.36 37.82 -26.30
C TRP A 14 2.26 36.76 -27.40
N PRO A 15 2.27 37.14 -28.69
CA PRO A 15 2.08 36.22 -29.82
C PRO A 15 3.16 35.14 -29.95
N ASP A 16 4.38 35.43 -29.49
CA ASP A 16 5.53 34.50 -29.58
C ASP A 16 5.53 33.46 -28.44
N LEU A 17 4.59 33.56 -27.47
CA LEU A 17 4.50 32.60 -26.39
C LEU A 17 3.98 31.26 -26.90
N GLN A 18 4.73 30.20 -26.68
CA GLN A 18 4.30 28.86 -27.02
C GLN A 18 3.63 28.18 -25.83
N ARG A 19 2.45 27.59 -26.07
CA ARG A 19 1.78 26.79 -25.06
C ARG A 19 2.50 25.47 -24.86
N LYS A 20 2.82 25.15 -23.62
CA LYS A 20 3.35 23.83 -23.28
C LYS A 20 2.29 22.76 -23.53
N GLU A 21 2.56 21.86 -24.44
CA GLU A 21 1.71 20.69 -24.64
C GLU A 21 1.94 19.67 -23.54
N HIS A 22 0.89 19.27 -22.88
CA HIS A 22 0.89 18.21 -21.88
C HIS A 22 0.32 16.94 -22.51
N LYS A 23 1.13 15.89 -22.59
CA LYS A 23 0.61 14.56 -22.92
C LYS A 23 -0.12 14.03 -21.69
N ALA A 24 -1.33 13.54 -21.89
CA ALA A 24 -2.06 12.85 -20.84
C ALA A 24 -1.25 11.66 -20.32
N LYS A 25 -1.11 11.56 -18.99
CA LYS A 25 -0.47 10.44 -18.32
C LYS A 25 -1.44 9.86 -17.31
N ASN A 26 -1.55 8.56 -17.31
CA ASN A 26 -2.28 7.84 -16.26
C ASN A 26 -1.32 7.58 -15.10
N PHE A 27 -1.70 8.05 -13.90
CA PHE A 27 -1.02 7.70 -12.65
C PHE A 27 -1.89 6.69 -11.92
N ILE A 28 -1.37 5.49 -11.75
CA ILE A 28 -2.07 4.42 -11.05
C ILE A 28 -1.48 4.35 -9.65
N THR A 29 -2.33 4.50 -8.65
CA THR A 29 -1.95 4.49 -7.25
C THR A 29 -2.75 3.46 -6.48
N CYS A 30 -2.17 2.92 -5.44
CA CYS A 30 -2.82 1.98 -4.53
C CYS A 30 -2.38 2.26 -3.10
N ASP A 31 -3.34 2.61 -2.25
CA ASP A 31 -3.11 2.71 -0.81
C ASP A 31 -3.14 1.31 -0.21
N VAL A 32 -2.06 0.94 0.48
CA VAL A 32 -1.88 -0.38 1.06
C VAL A 32 -1.93 -0.25 2.58
N ASP A 33 -3.13 -0.43 3.13
CA ASP A 33 -3.33 -0.41 4.59
C ASP A 33 -2.75 -1.65 5.26
N LEU A 34 -2.89 -2.80 4.64
CA LEU A 34 -2.45 -4.10 5.14
C LEU A 34 -1.74 -4.88 4.03
N PRO A 35 -0.40 -4.84 3.97
CA PRO A 35 0.36 -5.58 2.97
C PRO A 35 0.34 -7.09 3.18
N PHE A 36 0.06 -7.53 4.39
CA PHE A 36 -0.03 -8.94 4.79
C PHE A 36 -1.29 -9.20 5.60
N ASN A 37 -1.82 -10.41 5.53
CA ASN A 37 -2.99 -10.82 6.29
C ASN A 37 -2.63 -10.97 7.79
N PRO A 38 -3.11 -10.09 8.69
CA PRO A 38 -2.70 -10.10 10.08
C PRO A 38 -3.03 -11.41 10.80
N SER A 39 -4.08 -12.12 10.36
CA SER A 39 -4.49 -13.38 10.99
C SER A 39 -3.48 -14.51 10.81
N LEU A 40 -2.56 -14.40 9.85
CA LEU A 40 -1.48 -15.38 9.64
C LEU A 40 -0.31 -15.18 10.61
N TYR A 41 -0.12 -13.97 11.13
CA TYR A 41 1.09 -13.59 11.88
C TYR A 41 0.80 -13.21 13.33
N ASN A 42 -0.38 -12.70 13.64
CA ASN A 42 -0.75 -12.18 14.95
C ASN A 42 -1.86 -13.03 15.59
N PHE A 43 -1.60 -13.58 16.78
CA PHE A 43 -2.55 -14.46 17.50
C PHE A 43 -3.88 -13.77 17.77
N LYS A 44 -3.87 -12.51 18.25
CA LYS A 44 -5.09 -11.74 18.54
C LYS A 44 -5.94 -11.58 17.27
N GLN A 45 -5.32 -11.24 16.17
CA GLN A 45 -6.00 -11.06 14.88
C GLN A 45 -6.55 -12.39 14.35
N MET A 46 -5.81 -13.47 14.53
CA MET A 46 -6.28 -14.83 14.19
C MET A 46 -7.55 -15.17 14.98
N VAL A 47 -7.58 -14.96 16.31
CA VAL A 47 -8.74 -15.23 17.14
C VAL A 47 -9.95 -14.38 16.74
N VAL A 48 -9.73 -13.07 16.50
CA VAL A 48 -10.79 -12.17 16.03
C VAL A 48 -11.36 -12.60 14.69
N GLN A 49 -10.51 -12.95 13.75
CA GLN A 49 -10.92 -13.42 12.41
C GLN A 49 -11.67 -14.76 12.49
N ALA A 50 -11.16 -15.73 13.23
CA ALA A 50 -11.83 -17.02 13.43
C ALA A 50 -13.19 -16.84 14.12
N GLY A 51 -13.27 -15.99 15.15
CA GLY A 51 -14.53 -15.66 15.81
C GLY A 51 -15.55 -15.02 14.87
N ARG A 52 -15.11 -14.06 14.03
CA ARG A 52 -15.95 -13.44 13.00
C ARG A 52 -16.49 -14.48 12.01
N GLN A 53 -15.63 -15.40 11.56
CA GLN A 53 -16.00 -16.45 10.60
C GLN A 53 -17.05 -17.41 11.17
N VAL A 54 -16.98 -17.72 12.47
CA VAL A 54 -17.98 -18.57 13.14
C VAL A 54 -19.27 -17.80 13.39
N LEU A 55 -19.19 -16.61 14.01
CA LEU A 55 -20.34 -15.91 14.57
C LEU A 55 -21.12 -15.06 13.56
N ARG A 56 -20.43 -14.51 12.56
CA ARG A 56 -21.05 -13.63 11.56
C ARG A 56 -21.19 -14.26 10.18
N GLU A 57 -20.20 -15.05 9.77
CA GLU A 57 -20.18 -15.64 8.45
C GLU A 57 -20.79 -17.06 8.43
N TYR A 58 -21.06 -17.63 9.60
CA TYR A 58 -21.56 -19.01 9.78
C TYR A 58 -20.69 -20.03 9.05
N ALA A 59 -19.38 -19.82 9.00
CA ALA A 59 -18.39 -20.59 8.26
C ALA A 59 -17.32 -21.20 9.17
N PRO A 60 -17.65 -22.18 10.02
CA PRO A 60 -16.68 -22.77 10.96
C PRO A 60 -15.50 -23.44 10.26
N GLN A 61 -15.68 -23.93 9.03
CA GLN A 61 -14.61 -24.51 8.22
C GLN A 61 -13.53 -23.46 7.88
N LYS A 62 -13.92 -22.20 7.60
CA LYS A 62 -12.98 -21.10 7.39
C LYS A 62 -12.21 -20.78 8.66
N ALA A 63 -12.89 -20.77 9.82
CA ALA A 63 -12.23 -20.55 11.09
C ALA A 63 -11.18 -21.61 11.41
N LEU A 64 -11.51 -22.88 11.15
CA LEU A 64 -10.56 -23.99 11.30
C LEU A 64 -9.36 -23.83 10.35
N SER A 65 -9.61 -23.45 9.10
CA SER A 65 -8.56 -23.16 8.12
C SER A 65 -7.66 -21.99 8.57
N THR A 66 -8.24 -20.92 9.12
CA THR A 66 -7.48 -19.78 9.66
C THR A 66 -6.58 -20.21 10.81
N LEU A 67 -7.10 -21.02 11.74
CA LEU A 67 -6.31 -21.59 12.84
C LEU A 67 -5.18 -22.48 12.33
N PHE A 68 -5.47 -23.38 11.39
CA PHE A 68 -4.49 -24.28 10.80
C PHE A 68 -3.37 -23.51 10.09
N LYS A 69 -3.71 -22.49 9.30
CA LYS A 69 -2.72 -21.64 8.62
C LYS A 69 -1.85 -20.88 9.63
N PHE A 70 -2.45 -20.35 10.71
CA PHE A 70 -1.70 -19.65 11.75
C PHE A 70 -0.69 -20.58 12.45
N VAL A 71 -1.16 -21.74 12.93
CA VAL A 71 -0.30 -22.73 13.60
C VAL A 71 0.78 -23.24 12.66
N GLY A 72 0.41 -23.61 11.45
CA GLY A 72 1.36 -24.09 10.44
C GLY A 72 2.44 -23.06 10.12
N ASN A 73 2.07 -21.77 10.01
CA ASN A 73 3.04 -20.70 9.79
C ASN A 73 4.04 -20.57 10.96
N LYS A 74 3.59 -20.80 12.21
CA LYS A 74 4.47 -20.79 13.40
C LYS A 74 5.46 -21.95 13.46
N ILE A 75 5.12 -23.08 12.85
CA ILE A 75 6.00 -24.28 12.80
C ILE A 75 6.76 -24.42 11.48
N GLY A 76 6.78 -23.34 10.66
CA GLY A 76 7.62 -23.23 9.47
C GLY A 76 6.96 -23.65 8.15
N PHE A 77 5.65 -23.94 8.12
CA PHE A 77 4.95 -24.10 6.86
C PHE A 77 4.65 -22.74 6.24
N SER A 78 4.94 -22.58 4.96
CA SER A 78 4.60 -21.36 4.22
C SER A 78 3.22 -21.49 3.59
N PHE A 79 2.32 -20.59 3.94
CA PHE A 79 1.02 -20.48 3.30
C PHE A 79 0.96 -19.24 2.43
N LYS A 80 0.19 -19.32 1.34
CA LYS A 80 -0.09 -18.15 0.51
C LYS A 80 -0.83 -17.10 1.32
N ASP A 81 -0.28 -15.89 1.32
CA ASP A 81 -0.90 -14.71 1.88
C ASP A 81 -1.64 -13.96 0.78
N GLU A 82 -2.98 -13.99 0.84
CA GLU A 82 -3.85 -13.41 -0.19
C GLU A 82 -3.61 -11.89 -0.36
N PHE A 83 -3.25 -11.17 0.72
CA PHE A 83 -3.00 -9.73 0.66
C PHE A 83 -1.72 -9.46 -0.13
N ARG A 84 -0.68 -10.22 0.17
CA ARG A 84 0.59 -10.17 -0.55
C ARG A 84 0.44 -10.57 -2.02
N GLU A 85 -0.34 -11.63 -2.30
CA GLU A 85 -0.64 -12.09 -3.66
C GLU A 85 -1.41 -11.02 -4.47
N ASN A 86 -2.32 -10.26 -3.83
CA ASN A 86 -3.05 -9.18 -4.49
C ASN A 86 -2.12 -8.05 -4.95
N ILE A 87 -1.08 -7.72 -4.18
CA ILE A 87 -0.09 -6.72 -4.60
C ILE A 87 0.66 -7.20 -5.85
N SER A 88 1.12 -8.45 -5.86
CA SER A 88 1.76 -9.05 -7.04
C SER A 88 0.83 -9.08 -8.24
N TRP A 89 -0.41 -9.48 -8.05
CA TRP A 89 -1.41 -9.51 -9.11
C TRP A 89 -1.68 -8.11 -9.71
N MET A 90 -1.76 -7.06 -8.87
CA MET A 90 -1.91 -5.69 -9.34
C MET A 90 -0.70 -5.26 -10.20
N MET A 91 0.53 -5.61 -9.77
CA MET A 91 1.72 -5.37 -10.58
C MET A 91 1.64 -6.07 -11.93
N ASP A 92 1.29 -7.38 -11.93
CA ASP A 92 1.20 -8.19 -13.15
C ASP A 92 0.22 -7.61 -14.19
N ILE A 93 -0.96 -7.17 -13.73
CA ILE A 93 -1.96 -6.59 -14.64
C ILE A 93 -1.48 -5.27 -15.25
N ASN A 94 -0.89 -4.40 -14.43
CA ASN A 94 -0.45 -3.10 -14.91
C ASN A 94 0.75 -3.22 -15.85
N GLU A 95 1.67 -4.12 -15.57
CA GLU A 95 2.82 -4.39 -16.44
C GLU A 95 2.40 -4.90 -17.83
N LYS A 96 1.37 -5.73 -17.91
CA LYS A 96 0.83 -6.22 -19.19
C LYS A 96 0.37 -5.11 -20.13
N VAL A 97 -0.02 -3.97 -19.59
CA VAL A 97 -0.45 -2.79 -20.37
C VAL A 97 0.58 -1.66 -20.36
N GLY A 98 1.80 -1.95 -19.89
CA GLY A 98 2.92 -0.99 -19.87
C GLY A 98 2.81 0.08 -18.79
N ASN A 99 1.96 -0.08 -17.80
CA ASN A 99 1.82 0.84 -16.67
C ASN A 99 2.66 0.41 -15.46
N LYS A 100 2.94 1.40 -14.59
CA LYS A 100 3.51 1.17 -13.26
C LYS A 100 2.56 1.73 -12.21
N ILE A 101 2.63 1.17 -11.00
CA ILE A 101 1.81 1.55 -9.85
C ILE A 101 2.70 2.23 -8.81
N ALA A 102 2.18 3.25 -8.15
CA ALA A 102 2.72 3.77 -6.91
C ALA A 102 1.92 3.17 -5.73
N PHE A 103 2.59 2.37 -4.92
CA PHE A 103 2.02 1.78 -3.71
C PHE A 103 2.35 2.66 -2.50
N TYR A 104 1.33 3.11 -1.77
CA TYR A 104 1.48 3.95 -0.59
C TYR A 104 1.20 3.15 0.67
N PHE A 105 2.15 3.14 1.61
CA PHE A 105 2.10 2.32 2.83
C PHE A 105 1.99 3.18 4.09
N ILE A 106 1.15 2.73 5.06
CA ILE A 106 1.10 3.29 6.41
C ILE A 106 2.26 2.67 7.20
N THR A 107 3.36 3.42 7.34
CA THR A 107 4.62 2.91 7.92
C THR A 107 4.72 3.04 9.43
N TYR A 108 3.85 3.84 10.04
CA TYR A 108 3.83 4.07 11.48
C TYR A 108 2.40 4.29 11.97
N LYS A 109 2.03 3.53 13.00
CA LYS A 109 0.71 3.62 13.61
C LYS A 109 0.57 4.88 14.44
N THR A 110 -0.36 5.75 14.09
CA THR A 110 -0.67 7.01 14.78
C THR A 110 -2.01 6.96 15.50
N SER A 111 -2.88 6.04 15.13
CA SER A 111 -4.20 5.84 15.70
C SER A 111 -4.59 4.36 15.77
N PHE A 112 -5.71 4.05 16.43
CA PHE A 112 -6.27 2.70 16.43
C PHE A 112 -6.87 2.29 15.07
N LEU A 113 -7.06 3.26 14.17
CA LEU A 113 -7.55 3.05 12.80
C LEU A 113 -6.43 2.61 11.84
N ASP A 114 -5.18 2.92 12.19
CA ASP A 114 -4.03 2.59 11.36
C ASP A 114 -3.65 1.11 11.53
N SER A 115 -3.01 0.55 10.52
CA SER A 115 -2.42 -0.78 10.60
C SER A 115 -1.31 -0.84 11.65
N ASP A 116 -1.13 -2.02 12.23
CA ASP A 116 -0.09 -2.29 13.26
C ASP A 116 1.02 -3.17 12.69
N GLU A 117 1.38 -2.94 11.43
CA GLU A 117 2.41 -3.70 10.76
C GLU A 117 3.80 -3.24 11.18
N ASN A 118 4.68 -4.19 11.46
CA ASN A 118 6.08 -3.89 11.79
C ASN A 118 6.92 -3.80 10.51
N PHE A 119 7.30 -2.60 10.11
CA PHE A 119 8.06 -2.34 8.89
C PHE A 119 9.54 -2.76 8.95
N ASP A 120 10.04 -3.16 10.12
CA ASP A 120 11.40 -3.71 10.26
C ASP A 120 11.46 -5.23 9.94
N GLU A 121 10.31 -5.87 9.72
CA GLU A 121 10.27 -7.31 9.40
C GLU A 121 10.80 -7.62 7.99
N LEU A 122 11.49 -8.75 7.87
CA LEU A 122 12.09 -9.21 6.61
C LEU A 122 11.06 -9.30 5.47
N LYS A 123 9.84 -9.75 5.75
CA LYS A 123 8.77 -9.85 4.75
C LYS A 123 8.41 -8.52 4.08
N ILE A 124 8.48 -7.41 4.83
CA ILE A 124 8.24 -6.05 4.30
C ILE A 124 9.38 -5.65 3.37
N ARG A 125 10.64 -5.91 3.78
CA ARG A 125 11.82 -5.60 2.98
C ARG A 125 11.81 -6.39 1.66
N GLU A 126 11.46 -7.67 1.70
CA GLU A 126 11.31 -8.50 0.52
C GLU A 126 10.20 -7.97 -0.42
N LEU A 127 9.07 -7.55 0.13
CA LEU A 127 8.01 -6.93 -0.64
C LEU A 127 8.48 -5.63 -1.32
N PHE A 128 9.15 -4.74 -0.57
CA PHE A 128 9.64 -3.47 -1.10
C PHE A 128 10.68 -3.69 -2.18
N LYS A 129 11.60 -4.63 -1.96
CA LYS A 129 12.61 -5.02 -2.96
C LYS A 129 11.95 -5.52 -4.25
N GLU A 130 10.92 -6.37 -4.15
CA GLU A 130 10.20 -6.84 -5.33
C GLU A 130 9.50 -5.69 -6.08
N ILE A 131 8.77 -4.81 -5.35
CA ILE A 131 8.10 -3.65 -5.94
C ILE A 131 9.11 -2.79 -6.71
N HIS A 132 10.26 -2.50 -6.08
CA HIS A 132 11.31 -1.69 -6.69
C HIS A 132 11.96 -2.37 -7.90
N GLN A 133 12.32 -3.66 -7.79
CA GLN A 133 12.93 -4.42 -8.88
C GLN A 133 12.03 -4.53 -10.11
N ARG A 134 10.71 -4.54 -9.90
CA ARG A 134 9.72 -4.52 -10.98
C ARG A 134 9.45 -3.11 -11.52
N GLY A 135 10.12 -2.08 -10.99
CA GLY A 135 10.05 -0.69 -11.45
C GLY A 135 8.75 0.02 -11.05
N HIS A 136 8.06 -0.46 -10.00
CA HIS A 136 6.95 0.23 -9.36
C HIS A 136 7.45 1.21 -8.30
N GLU A 137 6.58 2.14 -7.88
CA GLU A 137 6.94 3.16 -6.92
C GLU A 137 6.45 2.77 -5.50
N ILE A 138 7.23 3.17 -4.50
CA ILE A 138 6.87 3.04 -3.09
C ILE A 138 6.74 4.44 -2.51
N GLY A 139 5.61 4.73 -1.90
CA GLY A 139 5.30 6.00 -1.30
C GLY A 139 4.76 5.89 0.12
N LEU A 140 4.58 7.04 0.74
CA LEU A 140 4.05 7.16 2.10
C LEU A 140 2.54 7.39 2.06
N HIS A 141 1.78 6.53 2.75
CA HIS A 141 0.42 6.81 3.21
C HIS A 141 0.50 7.30 4.66
N PRO A 142 0.26 8.59 4.93
CA PRO A 142 0.32 9.10 6.30
C PRO A 142 -0.76 8.45 7.17
N GLY A 143 -0.42 8.08 8.41
CA GLY A 143 -1.39 7.58 9.38
C GLY A 143 -2.44 8.63 9.74
N TYR A 144 -3.57 8.17 10.31
CA TYR A 144 -4.77 8.98 10.57
C TYR A 144 -4.50 10.30 11.28
N ASN A 145 -3.63 10.33 12.29
CA ASN A 145 -3.34 11.55 13.06
C ASN A 145 -2.22 12.42 12.48
N CYS A 146 -1.65 12.07 11.32
CA CYS A 146 -0.56 12.85 10.73
C CYS A 146 -0.99 14.23 10.20
N TYR A 147 -2.28 14.43 9.93
CA TYR A 147 -2.80 15.66 9.31
C TYR A 147 -2.61 16.90 10.20
N ASN A 148 -2.54 16.73 11.53
CA ASN A 148 -2.41 17.80 12.50
C ASN A 148 -1.27 17.59 13.51
N ASP A 149 -0.46 16.54 13.34
CA ASP A 149 0.66 16.19 14.21
C ASP A 149 1.95 16.00 13.42
N GLN A 150 2.78 17.06 13.40
CA GLN A 150 4.05 17.07 12.70
C GLN A 150 5.03 16.03 13.24
N ALA A 151 4.98 15.70 14.53
CA ALA A 151 5.87 14.72 15.14
C ALA A 151 5.54 13.32 14.63
N ASN A 152 4.26 12.97 14.58
CA ASN A 152 3.79 11.71 13.98
C ASN A 152 4.14 11.64 12.49
N PHE A 153 3.92 12.73 11.73
CA PHE A 153 4.30 12.76 10.31
C PHE A 153 5.80 12.53 10.11
N LYS A 154 6.67 13.17 10.90
CA LYS A 154 8.13 12.95 10.83
C LYS A 154 8.49 11.49 11.08
N LYS A 155 7.89 10.85 12.09
CA LYS A 155 8.14 9.43 12.39
C LYS A 155 7.76 8.51 11.23
N THR A 156 6.61 8.75 10.59
CA THR A 156 6.21 7.94 9.43
C THR A 156 7.22 8.06 8.28
N VAL A 157 7.70 9.27 8.00
CA VAL A 157 8.73 9.52 6.99
C VAL A 157 10.07 8.85 7.35
N GLU A 158 10.47 8.92 8.62
CA GLU A 158 11.72 8.31 9.11
C GLU A 158 11.70 6.79 8.97
N VAL A 159 10.59 6.15 9.33
CA VAL A 159 10.43 4.69 9.17
C VAL A 159 10.54 4.29 7.70
N LEU A 160 9.79 4.95 6.80
CA LEU A 160 9.86 4.65 5.37
C LEU A 160 11.29 4.80 4.83
N ARG A 161 11.95 5.92 5.15
CA ARG A 161 13.32 6.19 4.70
C ARG A 161 14.33 5.16 5.23
N ARG A 162 14.15 4.70 6.46
CA ARG A 162 15.02 3.67 7.04
C ARG A 162 14.89 2.37 6.26
N VAL A 163 13.67 1.91 6.04
CA VAL A 163 13.42 0.64 5.31
C VAL A 163 13.94 0.71 3.87
N LEU A 164 13.76 1.85 3.18
CA LEU A 164 14.24 2.04 1.81
C LEU A 164 15.77 2.22 1.69
N LYS A 165 16.48 2.62 2.76
CA LYS A 165 17.94 2.82 2.71
C LYS A 165 18.73 1.55 3.00
N GLU A 166 18.09 0.55 3.59
CA GLU A 166 18.71 -0.72 3.92
C GLU A 166 18.64 -1.73 2.74
N GLU A 167 18.13 -1.27 1.59
CA GLU A 167 18.18 -1.98 0.32
C GLU A 167 19.39 -1.51 -0.51
#